data_3709be3dfff5c1b7688ca863ebd9147a
#
_entry.id   3709be3dfff5c1b7688ca863ebd9147a
#
_cell.length_a   1.000
_cell.length_b   1.000
_cell.length_c   1.000
_cell.angle_alpha   90.00
_cell.angle_beta   90.00
_cell.angle_gamma   90.00
#
_symmetry.space_group_name_H-M   'P 1'
#
loop_
_entity.id
_entity.type
_entity.pdbx_description
1 polymer ?
#
loop_
_entity_poly.entity_id
_entity_poly.type
_entity_poly.pdbx_seq_one_letter_code
_entity_poly.pdbx_strand_id
1 'polypeptide(L)'
;MRRVNNMEVIKRDGSKVAFDGSKIENAILKAMRYGSGIVKPEIASKISHEIEDWHKSSGAASISIYRIEGQVFEKLIEKGEVLTAKAYEGYRKVREFQRETNTIDNAIYGIVNQTNKEAMDENSNKDATVLATQRDLIAGEFSRDYCRRLLLPPKIVQANDDGIIHFHDMDYYIQKMHNCDLVNLKDMFANGTVINDKLIETPKSLQTACTVATQIVQQVANGQYGGQTISISHLAPYVRVSYKKHLKAVRKEGKEVGIDYTEEQIEKIAKSRLHEEIKAGVQTIQYQINTFSTTNGQAPFLSIFMYLREE
;
A
#
# COMPACT_ATOMS: atom_id res chain seq x y z
N MET A 1 -41.85 -43.11 -4.25
CA MET A 1 -41.15 -41.81 -4.17
C MET A 1 -39.81 -41.94 -4.89
N ARG A 2 -39.68 -41.39 -6.10
CA ARG A 2 -38.42 -41.33 -6.84
C ARG A 2 -37.53 -40.28 -6.12
N ARG A 3 -36.40 -40.71 -5.53
CA ARG A 3 -35.33 -39.78 -5.09
C ARG A 3 -34.83 -39.07 -6.34
N VAL A 4 -35.12 -37.79 -6.46
CA VAL A 4 -34.43 -36.90 -7.38
C VAL A 4 -33.00 -36.85 -6.86
N ASN A 5 -32.07 -37.60 -7.47
CA ASN A 5 -30.65 -37.46 -7.20
C ASN A 5 -30.23 -36.07 -7.72
N ASN A 6 -30.20 -35.08 -6.85
CA ASN A 6 -29.60 -33.82 -7.16
C ASN A 6 -28.09 -34.05 -7.31
N MET A 7 -27.64 -34.19 -8.56
CA MET A 7 -26.20 -34.23 -8.86
C MET A 7 -25.61 -32.88 -8.60
N GLU A 8 -24.55 -32.84 -7.80
CA GLU A 8 -23.84 -31.59 -7.45
C GLU A 8 -22.43 -31.59 -7.99
N VAL A 9 -21.94 -30.39 -8.30
CA VAL A 9 -20.55 -30.13 -8.66
C VAL A 9 -19.90 -29.32 -7.55
N ILE A 10 -18.79 -29.81 -7.04
CA ILE A 10 -17.92 -29.07 -6.10
C ILE A 10 -17.04 -28.18 -6.95
N LYS A 11 -17.26 -26.86 -6.82
CA LYS A 11 -16.40 -25.85 -7.47
C LYS A 11 -15.02 -25.78 -6.82
N ARG A 12 -14.13 -24.99 -7.42
CA ARG A 12 -12.76 -24.79 -6.95
C ARG A 12 -12.67 -24.09 -5.59
N ASP A 13 -13.64 -23.25 -5.28
CA ASP A 13 -13.81 -22.55 -3.99
C ASP A 13 -14.50 -23.43 -2.91
N GLY A 14 -14.71 -24.72 -3.20
CA GLY A 14 -15.40 -25.65 -2.32
C GLY A 14 -16.93 -25.53 -2.32
N SER A 15 -17.52 -24.52 -2.96
CA SER A 15 -18.98 -24.36 -3.05
C SER A 15 -19.61 -25.46 -3.92
N LYS A 16 -20.84 -25.89 -3.56
CA LYS A 16 -21.60 -26.88 -4.29
C LYS A 16 -22.69 -26.22 -5.12
N VAL A 17 -22.81 -26.65 -6.37
CA VAL A 17 -23.85 -26.19 -7.28
C VAL A 17 -24.46 -27.40 -8.00
N ALA A 18 -25.71 -27.27 -8.48
CA ALA A 18 -26.31 -28.30 -9.31
C ALA A 18 -25.50 -28.53 -10.59
N PHE A 19 -25.41 -29.79 -11.01
CA PHE A 19 -24.79 -30.15 -12.28
C PHE A 19 -25.58 -29.53 -13.45
N ASP A 20 -24.84 -28.92 -14.38
CA ASP A 20 -25.40 -28.24 -15.54
C ASP A 20 -24.58 -28.61 -16.80
N GLY A 21 -25.11 -29.58 -17.56
CA GLY A 21 -24.47 -30.08 -18.79
C GLY A 21 -24.29 -29.02 -19.87
N SER A 22 -25.14 -28.00 -19.90
CA SER A 22 -25.02 -26.89 -20.86
C SER A 22 -23.73 -26.11 -20.74
N LYS A 23 -23.19 -26.04 -19.54
CA LYS A 23 -21.88 -25.38 -19.29
C LYS A 23 -20.72 -26.15 -19.91
N ILE A 24 -20.81 -27.50 -19.88
CA ILE A 24 -19.81 -28.38 -20.52
C ILE A 24 -19.90 -28.24 -22.03
N GLU A 25 -21.10 -28.33 -22.58
CA GLU A 25 -21.37 -28.17 -24.01
C GLU A 25 -20.83 -26.82 -24.54
N ASN A 26 -21.20 -25.73 -23.86
CA ASN A 26 -20.73 -24.38 -24.23
C ASN A 26 -19.20 -24.23 -24.14
N ALA A 27 -18.55 -24.87 -23.16
CA ALA A 27 -17.10 -24.84 -23.02
C ALA A 27 -16.41 -25.57 -24.19
N ILE A 28 -16.94 -26.72 -24.58
CA ILE A 28 -16.46 -27.50 -25.74
C ILE A 28 -16.67 -26.73 -27.05
N LEU A 29 -17.84 -26.14 -27.28
CA LEU A 29 -18.10 -25.32 -28.47
C LEU A 29 -17.18 -24.14 -28.61
N LYS A 30 -16.84 -23.48 -27.49
CA LYS A 30 -15.82 -22.43 -27.48
C LYS A 30 -14.44 -22.97 -27.83
N ALA A 31 -14.04 -24.11 -27.24
CA ALA A 31 -12.77 -24.74 -27.56
C ALA A 31 -12.65 -25.18 -29.02
N MET A 32 -13.75 -25.63 -29.65
CA MET A 32 -13.79 -25.95 -31.07
C MET A 32 -13.52 -24.72 -31.94
N ARG A 33 -14.13 -23.57 -31.64
CA ARG A 33 -13.92 -22.31 -32.39
C ARG A 33 -12.47 -21.85 -32.36
N TYR A 34 -11.80 -22.00 -31.24
CA TYR A 34 -10.41 -21.53 -31.04
C TYR A 34 -9.36 -22.59 -31.38
N GLY A 35 -9.71 -23.88 -31.37
CA GLY A 35 -8.80 -25.00 -31.64
C GLY A 35 -8.78 -25.42 -33.09
N SER A 36 -9.82 -26.14 -33.53
CA SER A 36 -9.93 -26.66 -34.91
C SER A 36 -10.54 -25.63 -35.89
N GLY A 37 -11.26 -24.64 -35.38
CA GLY A 37 -12.10 -23.72 -36.18
C GLY A 37 -13.39 -24.38 -36.69
N ILE A 38 -13.54 -25.67 -36.51
CA ILE A 38 -14.72 -26.44 -36.97
C ILE A 38 -15.63 -26.75 -35.77
N VAL A 39 -16.81 -26.18 -35.75
CA VAL A 39 -17.76 -26.34 -34.66
C VAL A 39 -18.71 -27.52 -34.98
N LYS A 40 -18.72 -28.51 -34.10
CA LYS A 40 -19.54 -29.74 -34.18
C LYS A 40 -20.44 -29.84 -32.95
N PRO A 41 -21.62 -29.21 -32.95
CA PRO A 41 -22.52 -29.18 -31.79
C PRO A 41 -22.94 -30.59 -31.31
N GLU A 42 -23.12 -31.50 -32.24
CA GLU A 42 -23.49 -32.89 -31.97
C GLU A 42 -22.42 -33.64 -31.12
N ILE A 43 -21.16 -33.36 -31.33
CA ILE A 43 -20.08 -33.94 -30.51
C ILE A 43 -20.03 -33.30 -29.13
N ALA A 44 -20.20 -31.99 -29.03
CA ALA A 44 -20.24 -31.28 -27.77
C ALA A 44 -21.41 -31.76 -26.86
N SER A 45 -22.60 -31.87 -27.45
CA SER A 45 -23.79 -32.39 -26.77
C SER A 45 -23.60 -33.84 -26.36
N LYS A 46 -23.08 -34.71 -27.24
CA LYS A 46 -22.82 -36.11 -26.92
C LYS A 46 -21.84 -36.26 -25.74
N ILE A 47 -20.73 -35.50 -25.73
CA ILE A 47 -19.78 -35.53 -24.62
C ILE A 47 -20.42 -35.05 -23.32
N SER A 48 -21.24 -33.99 -23.36
CA SER A 48 -21.95 -33.48 -22.19
C SER A 48 -22.87 -34.56 -21.57
N HIS A 49 -23.62 -35.28 -22.40
CA HIS A 49 -24.47 -36.40 -21.93
C HIS A 49 -23.66 -37.59 -21.40
N GLU A 50 -22.57 -37.96 -22.06
CA GLU A 50 -21.69 -39.04 -21.58
C GLU A 50 -21.09 -38.70 -20.20
N ILE A 51 -20.79 -37.44 -19.92
CA ILE A 51 -20.29 -37.00 -18.60
C ILE A 51 -21.43 -37.00 -17.57
N GLU A 52 -22.63 -36.60 -17.94
CA GLU A 52 -23.79 -36.70 -17.06
C GLU A 52 -24.07 -38.14 -16.67
N ASP A 53 -24.04 -39.06 -17.63
CA ASP A 53 -24.26 -40.48 -17.39
C ASP A 53 -23.11 -41.12 -16.57
N TRP A 54 -21.89 -40.71 -16.82
CA TRP A 54 -20.76 -41.11 -16.00
C TRP A 54 -20.89 -40.61 -14.55
N HIS A 55 -21.37 -39.38 -14.33
CA HIS A 55 -21.63 -38.85 -12.99
C HIS A 55 -22.74 -39.68 -12.31
N LYS A 56 -23.84 -39.97 -13.00
CA LYS A 56 -24.95 -40.81 -12.49
C LYS A 56 -24.46 -42.22 -12.11
N SER A 57 -23.66 -42.84 -12.97
CA SER A 57 -23.13 -44.20 -12.75
C SER A 57 -22.12 -44.30 -11.62
N SER A 58 -21.46 -43.18 -11.28
CA SER A 58 -20.47 -43.13 -10.19
C SER A 58 -21.10 -43.27 -8.81
N GLY A 59 -22.40 -43.10 -8.67
CA GLY A 59 -23.14 -43.12 -7.41
C GLY A 59 -22.79 -42.02 -6.43
N ALA A 60 -21.88 -41.10 -6.82
CA ALA A 60 -21.46 -40.00 -5.99
C ALA A 60 -22.50 -38.86 -6.00
N ALA A 61 -22.89 -38.35 -4.85
CA ALA A 61 -23.82 -37.23 -4.74
C ALA A 61 -23.21 -35.93 -5.28
N SER A 62 -21.87 -35.79 -5.21
CA SER A 62 -21.15 -34.64 -5.71
C SER A 62 -19.81 -35.04 -6.32
N ILE A 63 -19.40 -34.36 -7.40
CA ILE A 63 -18.10 -34.56 -8.11
C ILE A 63 -17.35 -33.26 -8.22
N SER A 64 -16.05 -33.31 -8.04
CA SER A 64 -15.17 -32.15 -8.22
C SER A 64 -15.14 -31.70 -9.68
N ILE A 65 -15.16 -30.38 -9.90
CA ILE A 65 -15.01 -29.77 -11.23
C ILE A 65 -13.73 -30.23 -11.95
N TYR A 66 -12.64 -30.48 -11.23
CA TYR A 66 -11.38 -30.99 -11.80
C TYR A 66 -11.55 -32.38 -12.46
N ARG A 67 -12.36 -33.26 -11.86
CA ARG A 67 -12.67 -34.58 -12.43
C ARG A 67 -13.54 -34.48 -13.68
N ILE A 68 -14.50 -33.55 -13.68
CA ILE A 68 -15.31 -33.27 -14.87
C ILE A 68 -14.45 -32.76 -16.01
N GLU A 69 -13.56 -31.80 -15.74
CA GLU A 69 -12.63 -31.22 -16.73
C GLU A 69 -11.68 -32.26 -17.32
N GLY A 70 -11.17 -33.20 -16.50
CA GLY A 70 -10.40 -34.33 -16.97
C GLY A 70 -11.19 -35.26 -17.90
N GLN A 71 -12.42 -35.59 -17.54
CA GLN A 71 -13.31 -36.43 -18.37
C GLN A 71 -13.64 -35.74 -19.69
N VAL A 72 -13.88 -34.40 -19.72
CA VAL A 72 -14.10 -33.67 -20.98
C VAL A 72 -12.89 -33.80 -21.90
N PHE A 73 -11.67 -33.63 -21.36
CA PHE A 73 -10.43 -33.75 -22.13
C PHE A 73 -10.25 -35.14 -22.72
N GLU A 74 -10.41 -36.21 -21.88
CA GLU A 74 -10.32 -37.62 -22.33
C GLU A 74 -11.33 -37.92 -23.42
N LYS A 75 -12.60 -37.52 -23.26
CA LYS A 75 -13.64 -37.74 -24.26
C LYS A 75 -13.41 -37.02 -25.58
N LEU A 76 -12.80 -35.82 -25.55
CA LEU A 76 -12.40 -35.10 -26.77
C LEU A 76 -11.30 -35.88 -27.51
N ILE A 77 -10.31 -36.41 -26.80
CA ILE A 77 -9.25 -37.24 -27.38
C ILE A 77 -9.83 -38.54 -27.97
N GLU A 78 -10.68 -39.25 -27.23
CA GLU A 78 -11.34 -40.47 -27.70
C GLU A 78 -12.13 -40.28 -29.00
N LYS A 79 -12.70 -39.09 -29.20
CA LYS A 79 -13.46 -38.75 -30.41
C LYS A 79 -12.59 -38.16 -31.53
N GLY A 80 -11.29 -38.15 -31.37
CA GLY A 80 -10.34 -37.63 -32.38
C GLY A 80 -10.27 -36.10 -32.45
N GLU A 81 -10.89 -35.39 -31.51
CA GLU A 81 -10.94 -33.91 -31.45
C GLU A 81 -9.69 -33.34 -30.76
N VAL A 82 -8.48 -33.76 -31.21
CA VAL A 82 -7.21 -33.45 -30.56
C VAL A 82 -6.92 -31.95 -30.48
N LEU A 83 -7.20 -31.18 -31.53
CA LEU A 83 -6.98 -29.72 -31.53
C LEU A 83 -7.97 -29.03 -30.59
N THR A 84 -9.19 -29.49 -30.53
CA THR A 84 -10.20 -29.01 -29.59
C THR A 84 -9.80 -29.34 -28.13
N ALA A 85 -9.29 -30.53 -27.88
CA ALA A 85 -8.82 -30.93 -26.55
C ALA A 85 -7.66 -30.04 -26.07
N LYS A 86 -6.68 -29.78 -26.95
CA LYS A 86 -5.57 -28.86 -26.65
C LYS A 86 -6.04 -27.41 -26.39
N ALA A 87 -6.99 -26.91 -27.17
CA ALA A 87 -7.55 -25.59 -26.98
C ALA A 87 -8.37 -25.50 -25.66
N TYR A 88 -9.10 -26.57 -25.34
CA TYR A 88 -9.85 -26.69 -24.09
C TYR A 88 -8.92 -26.64 -22.87
N GLU A 89 -7.83 -27.40 -22.91
CA GLU A 89 -6.81 -27.39 -21.85
C GLU A 89 -6.07 -26.07 -21.77
N GLY A 90 -5.66 -25.50 -22.90
CA GLY A 90 -5.02 -24.19 -22.98
C GLY A 90 -5.87 -23.08 -22.40
N TYR A 91 -7.15 -23.04 -22.78
CA TYR A 91 -8.12 -22.10 -22.21
C TYR A 91 -8.28 -22.27 -20.70
N ARG A 92 -8.32 -23.51 -20.22
CA ARG A 92 -8.38 -23.83 -18.80
C ARG A 92 -7.15 -23.28 -18.03
N LYS A 93 -5.93 -23.53 -18.57
CA LYS A 93 -4.68 -23.02 -17.98
C LYS A 93 -4.62 -21.48 -17.97
N VAL A 94 -5.04 -20.84 -19.06
CA VAL A 94 -5.16 -19.37 -19.12
C VAL A 94 -6.15 -18.84 -18.08
N ARG A 95 -7.30 -19.51 -17.91
CA ARG A 95 -8.28 -19.11 -16.91
C ARG A 95 -7.84 -19.40 -15.47
N GLU A 96 -7.04 -20.43 -15.26
CA GLU A 96 -6.42 -20.72 -13.97
C GLU A 96 -5.37 -19.65 -13.64
N PHE A 97 -4.50 -19.34 -14.57
CA PHE A 97 -3.54 -18.25 -14.48
C PHE A 97 -4.24 -16.89 -14.25
N GLN A 98 -5.28 -16.56 -15.02
CA GLN A 98 -6.06 -15.33 -14.82
C GLN A 98 -6.73 -15.26 -13.45
N ARG A 99 -7.12 -16.38 -12.84
CA ARG A 99 -7.69 -16.40 -11.50
C ARG A 99 -6.64 -16.28 -10.40
N GLU A 100 -5.48 -16.85 -10.63
CA GLU A 100 -4.33 -16.70 -9.73
C GLU A 100 -3.78 -15.26 -9.77
N THR A 101 -3.85 -14.60 -10.94
CA THR A 101 -3.50 -13.19 -11.11
C THR A 101 -4.66 -12.23 -10.81
N ASN A 102 -5.90 -12.69 -10.82
CA ASN A 102 -7.12 -11.87 -10.61
C ASN A 102 -7.25 -11.27 -9.20
N THR A 103 -6.47 -11.73 -8.23
CA THR A 103 -6.42 -11.08 -6.91
C THR A 103 -5.80 -9.70 -7.01
N ILE A 104 -4.70 -9.54 -7.75
CA ILE A 104 -4.06 -8.23 -7.99
C ILE A 104 -4.91 -7.35 -8.88
N ASP A 105 -5.40 -7.86 -10.02
CA ASP A 105 -6.19 -7.08 -10.97
C ASP A 105 -7.47 -6.54 -10.30
N ASN A 106 -8.13 -7.34 -9.47
CA ASN A 106 -9.33 -6.92 -8.74
C ASN A 106 -8.99 -5.92 -7.63
N ALA A 107 -7.88 -6.09 -6.91
CA ALA A 107 -7.43 -5.14 -5.90
C ALA A 107 -7.10 -3.79 -6.53
N ILE A 108 -6.32 -3.78 -7.61
CA ILE A 108 -5.97 -2.57 -8.37
C ILE A 108 -7.24 -1.91 -8.94
N TYR A 109 -8.14 -2.70 -9.54
CA TYR A 109 -9.41 -2.18 -10.05
C TYR A 109 -10.24 -1.53 -8.93
N GLY A 110 -10.29 -2.16 -7.76
CA GLY A 110 -10.98 -1.64 -6.57
C GLY A 110 -10.37 -0.32 -6.06
N ILE A 111 -9.04 -0.19 -6.09
CA ILE A 111 -8.34 1.05 -5.72
C ILE A 111 -8.64 2.17 -6.73
N VAL A 112 -8.48 1.89 -8.02
CA VAL A 112 -8.68 2.90 -9.09
C VAL A 112 -10.12 3.40 -9.12
N ASN A 113 -11.10 2.51 -8.91
CA ASN A 113 -12.52 2.86 -8.92
C ASN A 113 -13.07 3.22 -7.52
N GLN A 114 -12.22 3.28 -6.50
CA GLN A 114 -12.60 3.63 -5.12
C GLN A 114 -13.69 2.73 -4.53
N THR A 115 -13.70 1.46 -4.91
CA THR A 115 -14.64 0.45 -4.43
C THR A 115 -14.05 -0.48 -3.38
N ASN A 116 -12.73 -0.46 -3.18
CA ASN A 116 -12.04 -1.23 -2.15
C ASN A 116 -12.04 -0.44 -0.82
N LYS A 117 -13.05 -0.68 0.01
CA LYS A 117 -13.20 -0.02 1.31
C LYS A 117 -12.04 -0.30 2.26
N GLU A 118 -11.50 -1.52 2.24
CA GLU A 118 -10.38 -1.92 3.11
C GLU A 118 -9.14 -1.09 2.80
N ALA A 119 -8.77 -0.96 1.52
CA ALA A 119 -7.66 -0.09 1.10
C ALA A 119 -7.93 1.40 1.34
N MET A 120 -9.19 1.84 1.25
CA MET A 120 -9.55 3.24 1.51
C MET A 120 -9.46 3.60 3.00
N ASP A 121 -9.70 2.66 3.89
CA ASP A 121 -9.74 2.85 5.34
C ASP A 121 -8.46 2.37 6.04
N GLU A 122 -7.47 1.86 5.30
CA GLU A 122 -6.26 1.21 5.83
C GLU A 122 -5.45 2.14 6.75
N ASN A 123 -5.39 3.43 6.43
CA ASN A 123 -4.59 4.36 7.21
C ASN A 123 -5.25 5.76 7.25
N SER A 124 -5.54 6.24 8.45
CA SER A 124 -6.16 7.56 8.68
C SER A 124 -5.34 8.75 8.15
N ASN A 125 -4.04 8.55 7.87
CA ASN A 125 -3.15 9.59 7.31
C ASN A 125 -3.08 9.57 5.79
N LYS A 126 -3.72 8.58 5.14
CA LYS A 126 -3.75 8.42 3.70
C LYS A 126 -5.15 8.68 3.18
N ASP A 127 -5.28 9.58 2.23
CA ASP A 127 -6.52 9.80 1.50
C ASP A 127 -6.46 9.06 0.16
N ALA A 128 -7.16 7.94 0.07
CA ALA A 128 -7.20 7.10 -1.13
C ALA A 128 -7.81 7.78 -2.36
N THR A 129 -8.40 8.95 -2.23
CA THR A 129 -8.89 9.76 -3.37
C THR A 129 -7.76 10.54 -4.04
N VAL A 130 -6.63 10.74 -3.36
CA VAL A 130 -5.46 11.44 -3.89
C VAL A 130 -4.68 10.52 -4.83
N LEU A 131 -4.34 11.00 -6.02
CA LEU A 131 -3.64 10.22 -7.05
C LEU A 131 -2.29 9.64 -6.58
N ALA A 132 -1.53 10.39 -5.77
CA ALA A 132 -0.27 9.91 -5.22
C ALA A 132 -0.50 8.73 -4.26
N THR A 133 -1.54 8.79 -3.42
CA THR A 133 -1.95 7.69 -2.54
C THR A 133 -2.42 6.48 -3.34
N GLN A 134 -3.21 6.66 -4.40
CA GLN A 134 -3.62 5.55 -5.25
C GLN A 134 -2.43 4.84 -5.88
N ARG A 135 -1.42 5.59 -6.33
CA ARG A 135 -0.18 5.01 -6.88
C ARG A 135 0.59 4.21 -5.83
N ASP A 136 0.65 4.70 -4.60
CA ASP A 136 1.29 4.00 -3.48
C ASP A 136 0.55 2.70 -3.13
N LEU A 137 -0.78 2.74 -3.05
CA LEU A 137 -1.61 1.56 -2.82
C LEU A 137 -1.46 0.51 -3.93
N ILE A 138 -1.42 0.92 -5.19
CA ILE A 138 -1.17 0.02 -6.33
C ILE A 138 0.22 -0.60 -6.24
N ALA A 139 1.24 0.19 -5.87
CA ALA A 139 2.60 -0.32 -5.64
C ALA A 139 2.63 -1.32 -4.47
N GLY A 140 1.85 -1.09 -3.43
CA GLY A 140 1.67 -2.00 -2.30
C GLY A 140 1.08 -3.36 -2.72
N GLU A 141 0.03 -3.36 -3.54
CA GLU A 141 -0.55 -4.60 -4.06
C GLU A 141 0.45 -5.39 -4.93
N PHE A 142 1.22 -4.70 -5.77
CA PHE A 142 2.29 -5.33 -6.52
C PHE A 142 3.38 -5.91 -5.60
N SER A 143 3.80 -5.16 -4.58
CA SER A 143 4.79 -5.59 -3.60
C SER A 143 4.34 -6.84 -2.87
N ARG A 144 3.09 -6.87 -2.41
CA ARG A 144 2.47 -8.00 -1.70
C ARG A 144 2.48 -9.27 -2.56
N ASP A 145 2.05 -9.17 -3.81
CA ASP A 145 2.06 -10.30 -4.75
C ASP A 145 3.49 -10.78 -5.06
N TYR A 146 4.38 -9.85 -5.39
CA TYR A 146 5.77 -10.16 -5.68
C TYR A 146 6.47 -10.84 -4.50
N CYS A 147 6.24 -10.33 -3.29
CA CYS A 147 6.76 -10.89 -2.05
C CYS A 147 6.29 -12.34 -1.86
N ARG A 148 4.99 -12.59 -2.00
CA ARG A 148 4.38 -13.91 -1.84
C ARG A 148 4.89 -14.94 -2.85
N ARG A 149 5.05 -14.54 -4.12
CA ARG A 149 5.43 -15.46 -5.20
C ARG A 149 6.93 -15.73 -5.31
N LEU A 150 7.75 -14.73 -4.98
CA LEU A 150 9.18 -14.78 -5.33
C LEU A 150 10.13 -14.60 -4.14
N LEU A 151 9.75 -13.94 -3.06
CA LEU A 151 10.67 -13.61 -1.98
C LEU A 151 10.48 -14.49 -0.74
N LEU A 152 9.24 -14.80 -0.39
CA LEU A 152 8.95 -15.62 0.78
C LEU A 152 8.99 -17.12 0.46
N PRO A 153 9.54 -17.94 1.37
CA PRO A 153 9.41 -19.38 1.26
C PRO A 153 7.94 -19.81 1.22
N PRO A 154 7.54 -20.78 0.38
CA PRO A 154 6.14 -21.21 0.26
C PRO A 154 5.49 -21.62 1.59
N LYS A 155 6.26 -22.18 2.52
CA LYS A 155 5.79 -22.56 3.87
C LYS A 155 5.38 -21.34 4.71
N ILE A 156 6.06 -20.21 4.55
CA ILE A 156 5.73 -18.96 5.24
C ILE A 156 4.46 -18.37 4.65
N VAL A 157 4.34 -18.37 3.33
CA VAL A 157 3.12 -17.91 2.65
C VAL A 157 1.92 -18.75 3.09
N GLN A 158 2.07 -20.07 3.09
CA GLN A 158 1.01 -20.99 3.53
C GLN A 158 0.64 -20.76 5.00
N ALA A 159 1.60 -20.61 5.90
CA ALA A 159 1.34 -20.35 7.31
C ALA A 159 0.62 -19.00 7.54
N ASN A 160 0.92 -18.00 6.71
CA ASN A 160 0.20 -16.73 6.74
C ASN A 160 -1.24 -16.88 6.23
N ASP A 161 -1.46 -17.63 5.15
CA ASP A 161 -2.79 -17.88 4.57
C ASP A 161 -3.67 -18.73 5.51
N ASP A 162 -3.07 -19.66 6.24
CA ASP A 162 -3.73 -20.48 7.26
C ASP A 162 -4.00 -19.71 8.57
N GLY A 163 -3.53 -18.45 8.68
CA GLY A 163 -3.68 -17.64 9.88
C GLY A 163 -2.84 -18.11 11.09
N ILE A 164 -1.82 -18.95 10.87
CA ILE A 164 -0.89 -19.40 11.91
C ILE A 164 0.07 -18.28 12.29
N ILE A 165 0.48 -17.49 11.31
CA ILE A 165 1.28 -16.28 11.49
C ILE A 165 0.64 -15.13 10.71
N HIS A 166 0.99 -13.90 11.11
CA HIS A 166 0.70 -12.71 10.33
C HIS A 166 2.02 -12.10 9.86
N PHE A 167 2.26 -12.08 8.54
CA PHE A 167 3.42 -11.41 7.97
C PHE A 167 3.06 -9.95 7.75
N HIS A 168 3.49 -9.10 8.67
CA HIS A 168 3.18 -7.67 8.68
C HIS A 168 3.89 -6.91 7.54
N ASP A 169 3.28 -5.86 7.01
CA ASP A 169 3.85 -4.91 6.04
C ASP A 169 4.43 -5.55 4.75
N MET A 170 3.75 -6.59 4.27
CA MET A 170 4.16 -7.29 3.05
C MET A 170 4.13 -6.39 1.81
N ASP A 171 3.32 -5.36 1.81
CA ASP A 171 3.17 -4.33 0.81
C ASP A 171 4.37 -3.38 0.71
N TYR A 172 5.19 -3.28 1.77
CA TYR A 172 6.43 -2.49 1.78
C TYR A 172 7.70 -3.34 1.75
N TYR A 173 7.57 -4.67 1.74
CA TYR A 173 8.69 -5.60 1.94
C TYR A 173 9.76 -5.54 0.82
N ILE A 174 9.38 -5.26 -0.42
CA ILE A 174 10.33 -5.19 -1.54
C ILE A 174 11.17 -3.91 -1.56
N GLN A 175 10.75 -2.88 -0.84
CA GLN A 175 11.42 -1.59 -0.75
C GLN A 175 12.05 -1.43 0.62
N LYS A 176 13.21 -0.73 0.67
CA LYS A 176 13.89 -0.43 1.93
C LYS A 176 13.25 0.82 2.58
N MET A 177 11.97 0.72 2.89
CA MET A 177 11.25 1.77 3.61
C MET A 177 11.31 1.53 5.12
N HIS A 178 11.31 2.61 5.90
CA HIS A 178 11.25 2.55 7.35
C HIS A 178 9.79 2.52 7.82
N ASN A 179 9.51 1.76 8.90
CA ASN A 179 8.21 1.85 9.54
C ASN A 179 8.14 3.13 10.39
N CYS A 180 8.89 3.18 11.51
CA CYS A 180 8.86 4.30 12.44
C CYS A 180 10.27 4.80 12.73
N ASP A 181 10.42 6.12 12.87
CA ASP A 181 11.71 6.77 13.08
C ASP A 181 11.71 7.68 14.31
N LEU A 182 12.80 7.66 15.05
CA LEU A 182 13.15 8.66 16.07
C LEU A 182 14.14 9.64 15.46
N VAL A 183 13.68 10.84 15.12
CA VAL A 183 14.48 11.83 14.41
C VAL A 183 15.31 12.65 15.38
N ASN A 184 16.64 12.51 15.31
CA ASN A 184 17.57 13.25 16.15
C ASN A 184 17.91 14.63 15.58
N LEU A 185 16.99 15.58 15.71
CA LEU A 185 17.20 16.96 15.24
C LEU A 185 18.43 17.63 15.90
N LYS A 186 18.79 17.25 17.14
CA LYS A 186 19.96 17.81 17.84
C LYS A 186 21.23 17.55 17.05
N ASP A 187 21.44 16.32 16.64
CA ASP A 187 22.63 15.94 15.86
C ASP A 187 22.60 16.55 14.45
N MET A 188 21.45 16.45 13.78
CA MET A 188 21.26 17.00 12.43
C MET A 188 21.49 18.52 12.35
N PHE A 189 21.14 19.26 13.40
CA PHE A 189 21.38 20.70 13.47
C PHE A 189 22.83 21.03 13.81
N ALA A 190 23.47 20.23 14.67
CA ALA A 190 24.85 20.51 15.09
C ALA A 190 25.84 20.19 13.97
N ASN A 191 25.66 19.10 13.27
CA ASN A 191 26.57 18.61 12.24
C ASN A 191 26.14 18.97 10.81
N GLY A 192 24.98 19.58 10.66
CA GLY A 192 24.33 19.75 9.37
C GLY A 192 23.62 18.47 8.91
N THR A 193 22.77 18.60 7.91
CA THR A 193 22.06 17.48 7.30
C THR A 193 22.00 17.63 5.79
N VAL A 194 21.88 16.52 5.07
CA VAL A 194 21.76 16.54 3.61
C VAL A 194 20.30 16.31 3.23
N ILE A 195 19.74 17.25 2.48
CA ILE A 195 18.37 17.14 1.93
C ILE A 195 18.47 17.35 0.41
N ASN A 196 18.04 16.36 -0.37
CA ASN A 196 18.12 16.39 -1.84
C ASN A 196 19.52 16.78 -2.35
N ASP A 197 20.54 16.09 -1.85
CA ASP A 197 21.97 16.31 -2.17
C ASP A 197 22.51 17.71 -1.84
N LYS A 198 21.79 18.46 -1.02
CA LYS A 198 22.23 19.78 -0.53
C LYS A 198 22.54 19.72 0.96
N LEU A 199 23.73 20.17 1.34
CA LEU A 199 24.08 20.33 2.74
C LEU A 199 23.33 21.53 3.33
N ILE A 200 22.57 21.27 4.37
CA ILE A 200 21.89 22.27 5.18
C ILE A 200 22.77 22.50 6.42
N GLU A 201 23.31 23.70 6.53
CA GLU A 201 24.16 24.09 7.66
C GLU A 201 23.34 24.26 8.95
N THR A 202 24.08 24.34 10.07
CA THR A 202 23.53 24.67 11.40
C THR A 202 22.65 25.93 11.35
N PRO A 203 21.40 25.87 11.83
CA PRO A 203 20.51 27.02 11.87
C PRO A 203 21.08 28.18 12.70
N LYS A 204 20.86 29.42 12.23
CA LYS A 204 21.35 30.64 12.89
C LYS A 204 20.21 31.46 13.53
N SER A 205 19.03 30.88 13.69
CA SER A 205 17.89 31.46 14.40
C SER A 205 16.86 30.35 14.70
N LEU A 206 15.92 30.60 15.61
CA LEU A 206 14.83 29.70 15.90
C LEU A 206 13.91 29.50 14.68
N GLN A 207 13.58 30.58 13.98
CA GLN A 207 12.75 30.51 12.77
C GLN A 207 13.38 29.59 11.72
N THR A 208 14.70 29.70 11.49
CA THR A 208 15.40 28.81 10.56
C THR A 208 15.41 27.36 11.06
N ALA A 209 15.62 27.16 12.37
CA ALA A 209 15.59 25.81 12.95
C ALA A 209 14.21 25.15 12.80
N CYS A 210 13.12 25.88 13.01
CA CYS A 210 11.77 25.40 12.78
C CYS A 210 11.53 25.00 11.31
N THR A 211 11.98 25.85 10.37
CA THR A 211 11.86 25.55 8.92
C THR A 211 12.67 24.30 8.54
N VAL A 212 13.93 24.20 9.00
CA VAL A 212 14.78 23.04 8.69
C VAL A 212 14.21 21.77 9.33
N ALA A 213 13.66 21.86 10.56
CA ALA A 213 13.00 20.72 11.21
C ALA A 213 11.86 20.16 10.37
N THR A 214 11.01 21.03 9.79
CA THR A 214 9.91 20.58 8.94
C THR A 214 10.37 19.98 7.62
N GLN A 215 11.46 20.47 7.05
CA GLN A 215 12.07 19.88 5.86
C GLN A 215 12.65 18.48 6.15
N ILE A 216 13.29 18.31 7.31
CA ILE A 216 13.77 17.00 7.77
C ILE A 216 12.59 16.03 7.95
N VAL A 217 11.54 16.47 8.64
CA VAL A 217 10.33 15.67 8.84
C VAL A 217 9.71 15.21 7.52
N GLN A 218 9.64 16.12 6.54
CA GLN A 218 9.12 15.77 5.20
C GLN A 218 10.02 14.77 4.47
N GLN A 219 11.34 14.97 4.56
CA GLN A 219 12.30 14.08 3.91
C GLN A 219 12.25 12.67 4.50
N VAL A 220 12.15 12.53 5.82
CA VAL A 220 11.96 11.25 6.50
C VAL A 220 10.64 10.60 6.07
N ALA A 221 9.55 11.35 6.03
CA ALA A 221 8.24 10.85 5.64
C ALA A 221 8.18 10.32 4.19
N ASN A 222 9.06 10.78 3.29
CA ASN A 222 9.14 10.26 1.93
C ASN A 222 9.73 8.83 1.83
N GLY A 223 10.50 8.41 2.84
CA GLY A 223 11.09 7.06 2.91
C GLY A 223 10.45 6.17 3.95
N GLN A 224 9.25 6.50 4.43
CA GLN A 224 8.62 5.90 5.58
C GLN A 224 7.13 5.63 5.30
N TYR A 225 6.59 4.57 5.92
CA TYR A 225 5.15 4.25 5.83
C TYR A 225 4.41 4.32 7.18
N GLY A 226 5.13 4.43 8.29
CA GLY A 226 4.59 4.64 9.63
C GLY A 226 4.77 6.07 10.12
N GLY A 227 5.07 6.25 11.40
CA GLY A 227 5.20 7.54 12.07
C GLY A 227 6.61 7.90 12.44
N GLN A 228 6.83 9.18 12.70
CA GLN A 228 8.11 9.68 13.20
C GLN A 228 7.93 10.52 14.46
N THR A 229 8.98 10.61 15.25
CA THR A 229 8.98 11.36 16.51
C THR A 229 10.16 12.32 16.53
N ILE A 230 9.88 13.57 16.88
CA ILE A 230 10.91 14.59 17.17
C ILE A 230 10.81 15.02 18.63
N SER A 231 11.90 15.57 19.17
CA SER A 231 11.87 16.28 20.45
C SER A 231 11.90 17.79 20.24
N ILE A 232 10.90 18.50 20.78
CA ILE A 232 10.85 19.96 20.68
C ILE A 232 11.95 20.62 21.48
N SER A 233 12.52 19.93 22.48
CA SER A 233 13.67 20.43 23.27
C SER A 233 14.93 20.64 22.39
N HIS A 234 15.04 19.93 21.26
CA HIS A 234 16.13 20.11 20.31
C HIS A 234 16.13 21.51 19.64
N LEU A 235 15.01 22.25 19.72
CA LEU A 235 14.91 23.64 19.25
C LEU A 235 15.35 24.67 20.32
N ALA A 236 15.40 24.29 21.60
CA ALA A 236 15.68 25.21 22.70
C ALA A 236 17.02 25.96 22.56
N PRO A 237 18.14 25.37 22.08
CA PRO A 237 19.37 26.10 21.86
C PRO A 237 19.23 27.31 20.92
N TYR A 238 18.33 27.18 19.92
CA TYR A 238 18.11 28.21 18.89
C TYR A 238 17.25 29.37 19.41
N VAL A 239 16.46 29.17 20.45
CA VAL A 239 15.81 30.25 21.21
C VAL A 239 16.88 31.18 21.80
N ARG A 240 17.95 30.64 22.39
CA ARG A 240 19.10 31.44 22.92
C ARG A 240 19.87 32.16 21.81
N VAL A 241 20.02 31.50 20.64
CA VAL A 241 20.68 32.14 19.48
C VAL A 241 19.84 33.31 18.99
N SER A 242 18.52 33.17 18.83
CA SER A 242 17.62 34.24 18.42
C SER A 242 17.58 35.38 19.46
N TYR A 243 17.56 35.07 20.74
CA TYR A 243 17.61 36.08 21.79
C TYR A 243 18.84 36.97 21.66
N LYS A 244 20.02 36.35 21.53
CA LYS A 244 21.29 37.11 21.34
C LYS A 244 21.27 37.95 20.05
N LYS A 245 20.65 37.45 19.00
CA LYS A 245 20.47 38.17 17.73
C LYS A 245 19.56 39.39 17.91
N HIS A 246 18.46 39.24 18.62
CA HIS A 246 17.53 40.35 18.90
C HIS A 246 18.20 41.42 19.79
N LEU A 247 18.93 41.03 20.83
CA LEU A 247 19.70 41.99 21.63
C LEU A 247 20.69 42.84 20.79
N LYS A 248 21.42 42.18 19.88
CA LYS A 248 22.33 42.88 18.95
C LYS A 248 21.57 43.81 18.02
N ALA A 249 20.42 43.34 17.46
CA ALA A 249 19.63 44.15 16.56
C ALA A 249 19.09 45.41 17.21
N VAL A 250 18.49 45.28 18.41
CA VAL A 250 17.97 46.46 19.16
C VAL A 250 19.05 47.47 19.47
N ARG A 251 20.23 47.02 19.93
CA ARG A 251 21.36 47.94 20.17
C ARG A 251 21.82 48.64 18.90
N LYS A 252 21.87 47.96 17.78
CA LYS A 252 22.27 48.54 16.50
C LYS A 252 21.26 49.57 16.03
N GLU A 253 19.96 49.19 16.03
CA GLU A 253 18.87 50.09 15.65
C GLU A 253 18.80 51.36 16.50
N GLY A 254 19.01 51.26 17.85
CA GLY A 254 19.07 52.43 18.71
C GLY A 254 20.14 53.39 18.27
N LYS A 255 21.36 52.90 17.98
CA LYS A 255 22.48 53.73 17.49
C LYS A 255 22.16 54.39 16.14
N GLU A 256 21.53 53.65 15.23
CA GLU A 256 21.21 54.17 13.88
C GLU A 256 20.20 55.27 13.91
N VAL A 257 19.23 55.21 14.87
CA VAL A 257 18.17 56.24 15.00
C VAL A 257 18.50 57.29 16.07
N GLY A 258 19.67 57.23 16.71
CA GLY A 258 20.10 58.22 17.72
C GLY A 258 19.37 58.10 19.06
N ILE A 259 18.86 56.91 19.42
CA ILE A 259 18.20 56.63 20.68
C ILE A 259 19.13 55.76 21.57
N ASP A 260 19.49 56.30 22.75
CA ASP A 260 20.22 55.54 23.76
C ASP A 260 19.25 54.77 24.65
N TYR A 261 18.98 53.51 24.24
CA TYR A 261 18.17 52.59 25.06
C TYR A 261 18.98 52.13 26.30
N THR A 262 18.31 52.06 27.45
CA THR A 262 18.87 51.38 28.62
C THR A 262 18.92 49.88 28.40
N GLU A 263 19.80 49.17 29.11
CA GLU A 263 19.88 47.70 29.01
C GLU A 263 18.54 47.03 29.32
N GLU A 264 17.78 47.54 30.27
CA GLU A 264 16.44 47.03 30.59
C GLU A 264 15.48 47.19 29.41
N GLN A 265 15.49 48.34 28.71
CA GLN A 265 14.68 48.56 27.51
C GLN A 265 15.10 47.63 26.38
N ILE A 266 16.40 47.45 26.17
CA ILE A 266 16.95 46.52 25.16
C ILE A 266 16.48 45.10 25.42
N GLU A 267 16.60 44.62 26.67
CA GLU A 267 16.13 43.28 27.04
C GLU A 267 14.63 43.13 26.85
N LYS A 268 13.82 44.10 27.27
CA LYS A 268 12.38 44.06 27.13
C LYS A 268 11.94 43.96 25.66
N ILE A 269 12.55 44.80 24.79
CA ILE A 269 12.29 44.78 23.35
C ILE A 269 12.74 43.45 22.74
N ALA A 270 13.92 42.96 23.07
CA ALA A 270 14.43 41.69 22.56
C ALA A 270 13.59 40.51 23.00
N LYS A 271 13.12 40.45 24.25
CA LYS A 271 12.22 39.42 24.75
C LYS A 271 10.84 39.43 24.03
N SER A 272 10.30 40.61 23.77
CA SER A 272 9.06 40.76 22.98
C SER A 272 9.22 40.21 21.57
N ARG A 273 10.32 40.60 20.88
CA ARG A 273 10.61 40.09 19.52
C ARG A 273 10.86 38.57 19.51
N LEU A 274 11.57 38.07 20.51
CA LEU A 274 11.77 36.62 20.67
C LEU A 274 10.45 35.88 20.85
N HIS A 275 9.53 36.42 21.63
CA HIS A 275 8.21 35.81 21.85
C HIS A 275 7.42 35.71 20.53
N GLU A 276 7.44 36.78 19.72
CA GLU A 276 6.80 36.72 18.39
C GLU A 276 7.52 35.75 17.44
N GLU A 277 8.85 35.64 17.49
CA GLU A 277 9.60 34.65 16.70
C GLU A 277 9.25 33.21 17.13
N ILE A 278 9.08 32.95 18.45
CA ILE A 278 8.63 31.64 18.95
C ILE A 278 7.26 31.29 18.41
N LYS A 279 6.30 32.20 18.49
CA LYS A 279 4.95 32.00 17.93
C LYS A 279 5.01 31.71 16.43
N ALA A 280 5.74 32.50 15.68
CA ALA A 280 5.91 32.32 14.24
C ALA A 280 6.57 30.97 13.90
N GLY A 281 7.57 30.55 14.69
CA GLY A 281 8.23 29.25 14.52
C GLY A 281 7.29 28.08 14.78
N VAL A 282 6.51 28.14 15.87
CA VAL A 282 5.50 27.10 16.17
C VAL A 282 4.43 27.05 15.07
N GLN A 283 3.96 28.20 14.63
CA GLN A 283 2.98 28.29 13.54
C GLN A 283 3.55 27.72 12.23
N THR A 284 4.83 27.96 11.94
CA THR A 284 5.54 27.40 10.77
C THR A 284 5.53 25.88 10.82
N ILE A 285 5.89 25.29 11.98
CA ILE A 285 5.88 23.84 12.16
C ILE A 285 4.46 23.28 11.93
N GLN A 286 3.49 23.84 12.62
CA GLN A 286 2.09 23.38 12.51
C GLN A 286 1.57 23.49 11.07
N TYR A 287 1.79 24.65 10.44
CA TYR A 287 1.31 24.87 9.07
C TYR A 287 1.96 23.90 8.07
N GLN A 288 3.29 23.77 8.10
CA GLN A 288 3.99 22.95 7.15
C GLN A 288 3.69 21.46 7.34
N ILE A 289 3.66 20.96 8.58
CA ILE A 289 3.32 19.55 8.83
C ILE A 289 1.91 19.21 8.34
N ASN A 290 0.94 20.10 8.52
CA ASN A 290 -0.44 19.87 8.10
C ASN A 290 -0.67 20.06 6.59
N THR A 291 0.22 20.75 5.89
CA THR A 291 0.07 21.07 4.47
C THR A 291 1.03 20.31 3.56
N PHE A 292 2.06 19.68 4.12
CA PHE A 292 2.95 18.85 3.33
C PHE A 292 2.26 17.57 2.89
N SER A 293 2.46 17.22 1.63
CA SER A 293 2.15 15.91 1.09
C SER A 293 3.45 15.22 0.68
N THR A 294 3.62 13.98 1.10
CA THR A 294 4.74 13.13 0.69
C THR A 294 4.52 12.56 -0.70
N THR A 295 5.54 11.92 -1.26
CA THR A 295 5.45 11.27 -2.58
C THR A 295 4.44 10.13 -2.63
N ASN A 296 4.14 9.52 -1.48
CA ASN A 296 3.11 8.49 -1.30
C ASN A 296 1.74 9.05 -0.88
N GLY A 297 1.56 10.36 -0.95
CA GLY A 297 0.25 11.03 -0.79
C GLY A 297 -0.24 11.20 0.65
N GLN A 298 0.58 10.89 1.66
CA GLN A 298 0.22 11.09 3.06
C GLN A 298 0.81 12.37 3.64
N ALA A 299 0.14 12.95 4.64
CA ALA A 299 0.76 13.94 5.51
C ALA A 299 1.76 13.26 6.47
N PRO A 300 2.84 13.94 6.88
CA PRO A 300 3.75 13.37 7.88
C PRO A 300 3.01 13.03 9.19
N PHE A 301 3.07 11.78 9.61
CA PHE A 301 2.55 11.36 10.91
C PHE A 301 3.60 11.62 11.99
N LEU A 302 3.42 12.74 12.73
CA LEU A 302 4.42 13.27 13.63
C LEU A 302 3.95 13.21 15.09
N SER A 303 4.75 12.55 15.93
CA SER A 303 4.69 12.65 17.39
C SER A 303 5.74 13.63 17.92
N ILE A 304 5.40 14.37 18.96
CA ILE A 304 6.30 15.37 19.57
C ILE A 304 6.57 15.00 21.01
N PHE A 305 7.84 14.78 21.35
CA PHE A 305 8.25 14.67 22.75
C PHE A 305 8.48 16.07 23.34
N MET A 306 7.93 16.24 24.51
CA MET A 306 8.13 17.43 25.34
C MET A 306 8.74 17.00 26.68
N TYR A 307 9.88 17.58 27.03
CA TYR A 307 10.50 17.40 28.33
C TYR A 307 10.12 18.55 29.24
N LEU A 308 9.78 18.22 30.48
CA LEU A 308 9.43 19.23 31.50
C LEU A 308 10.64 19.92 32.09
N ARG A 309 11.83 19.37 31.88
CA ARG A 309 13.12 19.94 32.33
C ARG A 309 14.15 19.76 31.23
N GLU A 310 15.02 20.76 31.07
CA GLU A 310 16.24 20.60 30.27
C GLU A 310 17.22 19.73 31.10
N GLU A 311 17.85 18.74 30.47
CA GLU A 311 19.02 18.04 31.01
C GLU A 311 20.30 18.79 30.65
#